data_796ea30212062f6156ec919236a0574f
#
_entry.id   796ea30212062f6156ec919236a0574f
#
_cell.length_a   1.000
_cell.length_b   1.000
_cell.length_c   1.000
_cell.angle_alpha   90.00
_cell.angle_beta   90.00
_cell.angle_gamma   90.00
#
_symmetry.space_group_name_H-M   'P 1'
#
loop_
_entity.id
_entity.type
_entity.pdbx_description
1 polymer ?
#
loop_
_entity_poly.entity_id
_entity_poly.type
_entity_poly.pdbx_seq_one_letter_code
_entity_poly.pdbx_strand_id
1 'polypeptide(L)'
;GLPLAVVVKAVGETTPAFEVAFESITFAKPAASNFNFVAPAGSKLVEIPTPTRESIEKLAAGKAPTAADQARAKAQAEKLIAQGWSAVVEVPTDMVPAQITQLKENALFAELTKPVAGGRIFSTTLMNVFIADDGRIFAGSVTQQRLLEAAKK
;
A
#
# COMPACT_ATOMS: atom_id res chain seq x y z
N GLY A 1 19.89 -19.28 8.71
CA GLY A 1 20.47 -18.56 7.59
C GLY A 1 20.06 -17.09 7.58
N LEU A 2 20.90 -16.22 7.04
CA LEU A 2 20.59 -14.81 6.84
C LEU A 2 20.12 -14.65 5.38
N PRO A 3 18.91 -14.10 5.11
CA PRO A 3 18.49 -13.80 3.76
C PRO A 3 19.33 -12.62 3.23
N LEU A 4 20.03 -12.79 2.11
CA LEU A 4 20.89 -11.77 1.52
C LEU A 4 20.22 -11.00 0.40
N ALA A 5 19.17 -11.58 -0.20
CA ALA A 5 18.38 -10.95 -1.23
C ALA A 5 16.94 -11.49 -1.23
N VAL A 6 16.00 -10.63 -1.62
CA VAL A 6 14.61 -11.00 -1.90
C VAL A 6 14.26 -10.48 -3.28
N VAL A 7 13.81 -11.40 -4.14
CA VAL A 7 13.40 -11.07 -5.53
C VAL A 7 11.97 -11.53 -5.73
N VAL A 8 11.09 -10.63 -6.15
CA VAL A 8 9.69 -10.93 -6.48
C VAL A 8 9.48 -10.75 -7.98
N LYS A 9 8.96 -11.77 -8.64
CA LYS A 9 8.66 -11.76 -10.08
C LYS A 9 7.20 -12.10 -10.32
N ALA A 10 6.61 -11.50 -11.34
CA ALA A 10 5.33 -11.98 -11.85
C ALA A 10 5.54 -13.31 -12.59
N VAL A 11 4.52 -14.17 -12.54
CA VAL A 11 4.58 -15.47 -13.23
C VAL A 11 4.72 -15.25 -14.75
N GLY A 12 5.74 -15.86 -15.34
CA GLY A 12 6.05 -15.71 -16.76
C GLY A 12 6.99 -14.55 -17.11
N GLU A 13 7.31 -13.67 -16.15
CA GLU A 13 8.22 -12.55 -16.37
C GLU A 13 9.66 -12.88 -15.98
N THR A 14 10.62 -12.41 -16.77
CA THR A 14 12.06 -12.55 -16.46
C THR A 14 12.57 -11.42 -15.60
N THR A 15 12.00 -10.22 -15.77
CA THR A 15 12.39 -9.02 -15.03
C THR A 15 11.77 -9.01 -13.63
N PRO A 16 12.54 -8.75 -12.57
CA PRO A 16 11.99 -8.58 -11.24
C PRO A 16 11.01 -7.41 -11.18
N ALA A 17 9.86 -7.62 -10.52
CA ALA A 17 8.95 -6.55 -10.16
C ALA A 17 9.44 -5.79 -8.92
N PHE A 18 10.17 -6.48 -8.07
CA PHE A 18 10.75 -5.94 -6.85
C PHE A 18 12.00 -6.75 -6.49
N GLU A 19 13.07 -6.06 -6.14
CA GLU A 19 14.30 -6.68 -5.69
C GLU A 19 14.90 -5.84 -4.55
N VAL A 20 15.26 -6.51 -3.46
CA VAL A 20 16.03 -5.95 -2.36
C VAL A 20 17.18 -6.90 -2.07
N ALA A 21 18.40 -6.39 -2.09
CA ALA A 21 19.60 -7.14 -1.79
C ALA A 21 20.57 -6.30 -0.96
N PHE A 22 21.41 -6.99 -0.16
CA PHE A 22 22.56 -6.34 0.43
C PHE A 22 23.66 -6.20 -0.64
N GLU A 23 24.16 -5.00 -0.86
CA GLU A 23 25.36 -4.79 -1.66
C GLU A 23 26.62 -5.20 -0.90
N SER A 24 26.61 -4.96 0.41
CA SER A 24 27.68 -5.41 1.32
C SER A 24 27.12 -5.63 2.71
N ILE A 25 27.77 -6.50 3.47
CA ILE A 25 27.43 -6.76 4.86
C ILE A 25 28.70 -6.90 5.68
N THR A 26 28.76 -6.21 6.81
CA THR A 26 29.88 -6.29 7.74
C THR A 26 29.36 -6.74 9.11
N PHE A 27 29.93 -7.83 9.64
CA PHE A 27 29.54 -8.38 10.95
C PHE A 27 30.36 -7.78 12.11
N ALA A 28 31.19 -6.79 11.85
CA ALA A 28 31.91 -6.07 12.89
C ALA A 28 30.98 -5.15 13.68
N LYS A 29 31.36 -4.82 14.92
CA LYS A 29 30.64 -3.83 15.72
C LYS A 29 30.71 -2.48 14.99
N PRO A 30 29.54 -1.84 14.73
CA PRO A 30 29.53 -0.51 14.09
C PRO A 30 30.29 0.53 14.91
N ALA A 31 30.91 1.48 14.24
CA ALA A 31 31.58 2.60 14.91
C ALA A 31 30.56 3.44 15.70
N ALA A 32 30.97 3.92 16.89
CA ALA A 32 30.09 4.75 17.73
C ALA A 32 29.60 6.02 17.04
N SER A 33 30.38 6.55 16.08
CA SER A 33 30.02 7.71 15.28
C SER A 33 28.76 7.50 14.43
N ASN A 34 28.43 6.28 14.07
CA ASN A 34 27.20 5.98 13.31
C ASN A 34 25.91 6.23 14.10
N PHE A 35 26.03 6.36 15.43
CA PHE A 35 24.90 6.62 16.34
C PHE A 35 24.87 8.05 16.85
N ASN A 36 25.83 8.89 16.43
CA ASN A 36 25.89 10.30 16.77
C ASN A 36 25.45 11.13 15.59
N PHE A 37 24.20 11.57 15.59
CA PHE A 37 23.68 12.48 14.58
C PHE A 37 24.13 13.91 14.89
N VAL A 38 24.78 14.55 13.93
CA VAL A 38 25.10 15.98 13.97
C VAL A 38 24.35 16.64 12.82
N ALA A 39 23.45 17.57 13.14
CA ALA A 39 22.70 18.29 12.13
C ALA A 39 23.66 19.16 11.28
N PRO A 40 23.57 19.15 9.93
CA PRO A 40 24.36 20.03 9.08
C PRO A 40 24.14 21.50 9.43
N ALA A 41 25.17 22.34 9.21
CA ALA A 41 25.07 23.78 9.43
C ALA A 41 23.90 24.37 8.61
N GLY A 42 23.08 25.22 9.24
CA GLY A 42 21.89 25.83 8.63
C GLY A 42 20.64 24.96 8.62
N SER A 43 20.69 23.72 9.12
CA SER A 43 19.50 22.88 9.28
C SER A 43 18.66 23.35 10.47
N LYS A 44 17.34 23.31 10.31
CA LYS A 44 16.39 23.47 11.42
C LYS A 44 16.11 22.10 12.05
N LEU A 45 16.53 21.91 13.28
CA LEU A 45 16.19 20.71 14.04
C LEU A 45 14.71 20.79 14.50
N VAL A 46 13.93 19.81 14.11
CA VAL A 46 12.56 19.63 14.59
C VAL A 46 12.53 18.35 15.40
N GLU A 47 12.37 18.47 16.71
CA GLU A 47 12.15 17.32 17.58
C GLU A 47 10.69 16.90 17.50
N ILE A 48 10.45 15.69 17.04
CA ILE A 48 9.12 15.08 17.05
C ILE A 48 9.05 14.23 18.33
N PRO A 49 8.15 14.55 19.26
CA PRO A 49 8.02 13.77 20.50
C PRO A 49 7.67 12.32 20.13
N THR A 50 8.38 11.39 20.74
CA THR A 50 8.07 9.97 20.59
C THR A 50 6.63 9.74 21.07
N PRO A 51 5.76 9.14 20.24
CA PRO A 51 4.39 8.88 20.64
C PRO A 51 4.38 7.98 21.87
N THR A 52 3.74 8.43 22.95
CA THR A 52 3.56 7.63 24.15
C THR A 52 2.49 6.56 23.89
N ARG A 53 2.52 5.47 24.67
CA ARG A 53 1.49 4.43 24.59
C ARG A 53 0.08 5.03 24.68
N GLU A 54 -0.12 6.00 25.55
CA GLU A 54 -1.39 6.71 25.74
C GLU A 54 -1.80 7.51 24.50
N SER A 55 -0.86 8.16 23.80
CA SER A 55 -1.14 8.88 22.57
C SER A 55 -1.49 7.92 21.41
N ILE A 56 -0.84 6.76 21.36
CA ILE A 56 -1.16 5.69 20.39
C ILE A 56 -2.55 5.11 20.70
N GLU A 57 -2.86 4.86 21.97
CA GLU A 57 -4.17 4.37 22.38
C GLU A 57 -5.29 5.40 22.09
N LYS A 58 -5.04 6.70 22.29
CA LYS A 58 -5.97 7.78 21.89
C LYS A 58 -6.16 7.88 20.38
N LEU A 59 -5.11 7.71 19.60
CA LEU A 59 -5.20 7.65 18.14
C LEU A 59 -5.96 6.40 17.66
N ALA A 60 -5.74 5.27 18.31
CA ALA A 60 -6.46 4.01 18.06
C ALA A 60 -7.91 4.04 18.57
N ALA A 61 -8.19 4.79 19.64
CA ALA A 61 -9.54 4.98 20.20
C ALA A 61 -10.44 5.88 19.33
N GLY A 62 -9.87 6.60 18.35
CA GLY A 62 -10.61 7.31 17.31
C GLY A 62 -11.38 6.33 16.44
N LYS A 63 -12.58 5.90 16.89
CA LYS A 63 -13.45 4.93 16.24
C LYS A 63 -12.88 3.50 16.27
N ALA A 64 -12.87 2.89 17.42
CA ALA A 64 -12.67 1.44 17.50
C ALA A 64 -13.69 0.75 16.57
N PRO A 65 -13.25 -0.18 15.69
CA PRO A 65 -14.14 -0.86 14.77
C PRO A 65 -15.23 -1.60 15.57
N THR A 66 -16.47 -1.42 15.19
CA THR A 66 -17.60 -2.10 15.82
C THR A 66 -17.50 -3.61 15.62
N ALA A 67 -18.22 -4.40 16.42
CA ALA A 67 -18.28 -5.85 16.23
C ALA A 67 -18.78 -6.21 14.80
N ALA A 68 -19.64 -5.38 14.22
CA ALA A 68 -20.10 -5.53 12.84
C ALA A 68 -18.97 -5.26 11.82
N ASP A 69 -18.13 -4.24 12.05
CA ASP A 69 -16.99 -3.93 11.18
C ASP A 69 -15.94 -5.05 11.24
N GLN A 70 -15.70 -5.60 12.43
CA GLN A 70 -14.79 -6.73 12.63
C GLN A 70 -15.31 -8.00 11.93
N ALA A 71 -16.61 -8.29 12.02
CA ALA A 71 -17.22 -9.42 11.35
C ALA A 71 -17.14 -9.27 9.81
N ARG A 72 -17.38 -8.07 9.28
CA ARG A 72 -17.23 -7.77 7.85
C ARG A 72 -15.78 -7.91 7.39
N ALA A 73 -14.83 -7.35 8.13
CA ALA A 73 -13.40 -7.46 7.82
C ALA A 73 -12.93 -8.92 7.83
N LYS A 74 -13.39 -9.71 8.80
CA LYS A 74 -13.09 -11.16 8.87
C LYS A 74 -13.65 -11.91 7.68
N ALA A 75 -14.92 -11.71 7.34
CA ALA A 75 -15.55 -12.36 6.19
C ALA A 75 -14.90 -11.98 4.86
N GLN A 76 -14.45 -10.72 4.74
CA GLN A 76 -13.71 -10.24 3.58
C GLN A 76 -12.32 -10.88 3.51
N ALA A 77 -11.60 -10.96 4.63
CA ALA A 77 -10.31 -11.64 4.70
C ALA A 77 -10.41 -13.13 4.35
N GLU A 78 -11.42 -13.83 4.84
CA GLU A 78 -11.65 -15.25 4.50
C GLU A 78 -11.90 -15.44 3.00
N LYS A 79 -12.68 -14.57 2.37
CA LYS A 79 -12.89 -14.59 0.91
C LYS A 79 -11.59 -14.35 0.13
N LEU A 80 -10.77 -13.40 0.57
CA LEU A 80 -9.48 -13.07 -0.04
C LEU A 80 -8.50 -14.23 0.07
N ILE A 81 -8.44 -14.87 1.24
CA ILE A 81 -7.59 -16.04 1.47
C ILE A 81 -8.05 -17.21 0.57
N ALA A 82 -9.35 -17.45 0.45
CA ALA A 82 -9.90 -18.52 -0.38
C ALA A 82 -9.64 -18.31 -1.89
N GLN A 83 -9.62 -17.07 -2.35
CA GLN A 83 -9.34 -16.73 -3.76
C GLN A 83 -7.85 -16.58 -4.07
N GLY A 84 -7.00 -16.44 -3.03
CA GLY A 84 -5.56 -16.25 -3.17
C GLY A 84 -5.21 -15.07 -4.08
N TRP A 85 -4.22 -15.24 -4.94
CA TRP A 85 -3.73 -14.20 -5.86
C TRP A 85 -4.74 -13.76 -6.93
N SER A 86 -5.83 -14.49 -7.13
CA SER A 86 -6.90 -14.13 -8.05
C SER A 86 -8.01 -13.28 -7.41
N ALA A 87 -7.84 -12.91 -6.15
CA ALA A 87 -8.78 -12.08 -5.42
C ALA A 87 -8.86 -10.66 -5.99
N VAL A 88 -10.07 -10.12 -6.04
CA VAL A 88 -10.33 -8.71 -6.28
C VAL A 88 -10.92 -8.14 -5.00
N VAL A 89 -10.24 -7.13 -4.46
CA VAL A 89 -10.69 -6.37 -3.29
C VAL A 89 -11.49 -5.19 -3.78
N GLU A 90 -12.70 -5.03 -3.29
CA GLU A 90 -13.50 -3.83 -3.45
C GLU A 90 -13.40 -3.00 -2.17
N VAL A 91 -13.05 -1.73 -2.31
CA VAL A 91 -13.12 -0.72 -1.24
C VAL A 91 -14.33 0.16 -1.51
N PRO A 92 -15.38 0.07 -0.68
CA PRO A 92 -16.56 0.91 -0.82
C PRO A 92 -16.23 2.39 -0.64
N THR A 93 -17.05 3.27 -1.21
CA THR A 93 -16.83 4.71 -1.22
C THR A 93 -16.72 5.33 0.17
N ASP A 94 -17.47 4.79 1.14
CA ASP A 94 -17.47 5.24 2.54
C ASP A 94 -16.18 4.88 3.30
N MET A 95 -15.41 3.93 2.78
CA MET A 95 -14.11 3.52 3.33
C MET A 95 -12.92 4.17 2.61
N VAL A 96 -13.14 4.89 1.51
CA VAL A 96 -12.07 5.56 0.76
C VAL A 96 -11.61 6.81 1.52
N PRO A 97 -10.34 6.89 1.92
CA PRO A 97 -9.83 8.08 2.59
C PRO A 97 -9.97 9.34 1.73
N ALA A 98 -10.35 10.47 2.34
CA ALA A 98 -10.54 11.74 1.64
C ALA A 98 -9.29 12.17 0.84
N GLN A 99 -8.10 11.78 1.30
CA GLN A 99 -6.83 12.03 0.62
C GLN A 99 -6.77 11.39 -0.78
N ILE A 100 -7.40 10.24 -0.98
CA ILE A 100 -7.46 9.58 -2.29
C ILE A 100 -8.38 10.35 -3.25
N THR A 101 -9.44 10.95 -2.73
CA THR A 101 -10.32 11.81 -3.53
C THR A 101 -9.57 13.06 -4.01
N GLN A 102 -8.74 13.67 -3.15
CA GLN A 102 -7.90 14.81 -3.51
C GLN A 102 -6.79 14.45 -4.52
N LEU A 103 -6.30 13.21 -4.50
CA LEU A 103 -5.33 12.74 -5.48
C LEU A 103 -5.85 12.76 -6.92
N LYS A 104 -7.16 12.63 -7.14
CA LYS A 104 -7.78 12.69 -8.48
C LYS A 104 -7.56 14.06 -9.17
N GLU A 105 -7.36 15.12 -8.40
CA GLU A 105 -7.11 16.49 -8.88
C GLU A 105 -5.61 16.75 -9.16
N ASN A 106 -4.73 15.82 -8.78
CA ASN A 106 -3.29 15.97 -8.94
C ASN A 106 -2.84 15.57 -10.35
N ALA A 107 -1.99 16.38 -10.98
CA ALA A 107 -1.41 16.10 -12.30
C ALA A 107 -0.67 14.75 -12.33
N LEU A 108 0.04 14.38 -11.26
CA LEU A 108 0.69 13.08 -11.12
C LEU A 108 -0.29 11.90 -11.21
N PHE A 109 -1.50 12.05 -10.70
CA PHE A 109 -2.53 11.02 -10.80
C PHE A 109 -2.92 10.77 -12.26
N ALA A 110 -3.01 11.83 -13.06
CA ALA A 110 -3.31 11.72 -14.49
C ALA A 110 -2.20 10.99 -15.26
N GLU A 111 -0.94 11.21 -14.88
CA GLU A 111 0.22 10.56 -15.50
C GLU A 111 0.36 9.08 -15.10
N LEU A 112 0.08 8.76 -13.83
CA LEU A 112 0.21 7.41 -13.29
C LEU A 112 -0.97 6.48 -13.65
N THR A 113 -2.10 7.05 -14.06
CA THR A 113 -3.32 6.29 -14.35
C THR A 113 -3.75 6.44 -15.82
N LYS A 114 -4.32 5.38 -16.38
CA LYS A 114 -4.90 5.40 -17.72
C LYS A 114 -6.41 5.52 -17.64
N PRO A 115 -7.05 6.39 -18.45
CA PRO A 115 -8.50 6.45 -18.54
C PRO A 115 -9.04 5.16 -19.19
N VAL A 116 -10.11 4.64 -18.63
CA VAL A 116 -10.86 3.47 -19.14
C VAL A 116 -12.35 3.72 -18.99
N ALA A 117 -13.18 2.88 -19.58
CA ALA A 117 -14.63 3.02 -19.44
C ALA A 117 -15.05 2.91 -17.97
N GLY A 118 -15.69 3.97 -17.44
CA GLY A 118 -16.21 4.05 -16.06
C GLY A 118 -15.19 4.41 -14.99
N GLY A 119 -13.99 4.93 -15.37
CA GLY A 119 -13.00 5.38 -14.40
C GLY A 119 -11.58 5.43 -14.91
N ARG A 120 -10.63 5.20 -14.01
CA ARG A 120 -9.20 5.20 -14.31
C ARG A 120 -8.53 3.95 -13.73
N ILE A 121 -7.50 3.46 -14.40
CA ILE A 121 -6.75 2.29 -13.96
C ILE A 121 -5.28 2.66 -13.70
N PHE A 122 -4.78 2.24 -12.55
CA PHE A 122 -3.36 2.25 -12.20
C PHE A 122 -2.84 0.83 -12.32
N SER A 123 -1.72 0.63 -13.01
CA SER A 123 -1.17 -0.69 -13.27
C SER A 123 0.28 -0.76 -12.89
N THR A 124 0.64 -1.82 -12.18
CA THR A 124 2.01 -2.23 -11.91
C THR A 124 2.25 -3.64 -12.45
N THR A 125 3.48 -4.11 -12.36
CA THR A 125 3.83 -5.50 -12.75
C THR A 125 3.08 -6.56 -11.92
N LEU A 126 2.73 -6.25 -10.66
CA LEU A 126 2.14 -7.22 -9.73
C LEU A 126 0.64 -7.04 -9.51
N MET A 127 0.12 -5.84 -9.67
CA MET A 127 -1.27 -5.54 -9.35
C MET A 127 -1.85 -4.42 -10.21
N ASN A 128 -3.14 -4.47 -10.39
CA ASN A 128 -3.94 -3.42 -11.00
C ASN A 128 -4.90 -2.83 -9.96
N VAL A 129 -5.13 -1.52 -10.06
CA VAL A 129 -6.10 -0.78 -9.25
C VAL A 129 -7.02 -0.01 -10.19
N PHE A 130 -8.30 -0.26 -10.12
CA PHE A 130 -9.33 0.47 -10.85
C PHE A 130 -10.05 1.41 -9.90
N ILE A 131 -10.09 2.68 -10.26
CA ILE A 131 -10.75 3.75 -9.52
C ILE A 131 -11.96 4.16 -10.35
N ALA A 132 -13.12 3.73 -9.92
CA ALA A 132 -14.36 3.97 -10.61
C ALA A 132 -14.82 5.44 -10.46
N ASP A 133 -15.59 5.92 -11.42
CA ASP A 133 -16.15 7.28 -11.41
C ASP A 133 -17.16 7.47 -10.27
N ASP A 134 -17.81 6.38 -9.83
CA ASP A 134 -18.70 6.36 -8.66
C ASP A 134 -17.96 6.40 -7.30
N GLY A 135 -16.63 6.37 -7.32
CA GLY A 135 -15.77 6.48 -6.16
C GLY A 135 -15.35 5.15 -5.53
N ARG A 136 -15.88 4.01 -5.98
CA ARG A 136 -15.41 2.68 -5.55
C ARG A 136 -14.00 2.42 -6.08
N ILE A 137 -13.23 1.66 -5.33
CA ILE A 137 -11.88 1.25 -5.72
C ILE A 137 -11.82 -0.28 -5.75
N PHE A 138 -11.30 -0.82 -6.84
CA PHE A 138 -11.06 -2.25 -7.00
C PHE A 138 -9.57 -2.48 -7.17
N ALA A 139 -9.02 -3.45 -6.45
CA ALA A 139 -7.60 -3.79 -6.54
C ALA A 139 -7.40 -5.32 -6.57
N GLY A 140 -6.40 -5.76 -7.31
CA GLY A 140 -6.06 -7.18 -7.36
C GLY A 140 -4.85 -7.48 -8.23
N SER A 141 -4.21 -8.62 -7.97
CA SER A 141 -3.14 -9.19 -8.80
C SER A 141 -3.74 -9.97 -9.98
N VAL A 142 -4.67 -9.33 -10.68
CA VAL A 142 -5.42 -9.88 -11.80
C VAL A 142 -5.27 -8.97 -13.03
N THR A 143 -5.62 -9.46 -14.21
CA THR A 143 -5.60 -8.66 -15.43
C THR A 143 -6.57 -7.48 -15.33
N GLN A 144 -6.28 -6.40 -16.06
CA GLN A 144 -7.16 -5.23 -16.14
C GLN A 144 -8.59 -5.61 -16.55
N GLN A 145 -8.73 -6.51 -17.52
CA GLN A 145 -10.04 -6.99 -17.99
C GLN A 145 -10.85 -7.61 -16.84
N ARG A 146 -10.23 -8.54 -16.08
CA ARG A 146 -10.89 -9.20 -14.95
C ARG A 146 -11.27 -8.22 -13.85
N LEU A 147 -10.44 -7.19 -13.61
CA LEU A 147 -10.73 -6.14 -12.64
C LEU A 147 -11.96 -5.31 -13.06
N LEU A 148 -12.02 -4.91 -14.33
CA LEU A 148 -13.17 -4.19 -14.89
C LEU A 148 -14.45 -5.02 -14.92
N GLU A 149 -14.36 -6.33 -15.15
CA GLU A 149 -15.51 -7.24 -15.07
C GLU A 149 -16.03 -7.36 -13.63
N ALA A 150 -15.15 -7.38 -12.63
CA ALA A 150 -15.55 -7.39 -11.22
C ALA A 150 -16.26 -6.10 -10.81
N ALA A 151 -15.86 -4.95 -11.36
CA ALA A 151 -16.45 -3.65 -11.07
C ALA A 151 -17.86 -3.44 -11.68
N LYS A 152 -18.25 -4.26 -12.65
CA LYS A 152 -19.58 -4.20 -13.29
C LYS A 152 -20.67 -4.94 -12.50
N LYS A 153 -20.28 -5.71 -11.50
CA LYS A 153 -21.21 -6.43 -10.62
C LYS A 153 -21.65 -5.59 -9.43
#